data_29088740e577f8982b9b05e76b36b921
#
_entry.id   29088740e577f8982b9b05e76b36b921
#
_cell.length_a   1.000
_cell.length_b   1.000
_cell.length_c   1.000
_cell.angle_alpha   90.00
_cell.angle_beta   90.00
_cell.angle_gamma   90.00
#
_symmetry.space_group_name_H-M   'P 1'
#
loop_
_entity.id
_entity.type
_entity.pdbx_description
1 polymer ?
#
loop_
_entity_poly.entity_id
_entity_poly.type
_entity_poly.pdbx_seq_one_letter_code
_entity_poly.pdbx_strand_id
1 'polypeptide(L)'
;RLILNYYKNSGYYFAIVENSFVEFLDNGTFKLIFNINAGKKYFFNNFNLIMPEAYDRDKFTSIISSFDKLKNKAYSPLKLNKVLNQIDRIALLKEFQFINSSFEEIVTDNNKINISIKLEDSDAYYVEKINILGNQYTLEEVIRNSLIVDEGDAYNEILFNKSLNDLKFRGF
;
A
#
# COMPACT_ATOMS: atom_id res chain seq x y z
N ARG A 1 5.98 2.39 -16.16
CA ARG A 1 5.35 2.18 -14.84
C ARG A 1 3.88 1.73 -14.99
N LEU A 2 3.04 2.46 -15.74
CA LEU A 2 1.61 2.14 -15.93
C LEU A 2 1.38 0.74 -16.52
N ILE A 3 2.14 0.37 -17.55
CA ILE A 3 2.05 -0.93 -18.20
C ILE A 3 2.33 -2.07 -17.21
N LEU A 4 3.42 -1.98 -16.43
CA LEU A 4 3.75 -2.99 -15.43
C LEU A 4 2.69 -3.09 -14.33
N ASN A 5 2.13 -1.96 -13.90
CA ASN A 5 1.04 -1.96 -12.93
C ASN A 5 -0.20 -2.69 -13.48
N TYR A 6 -0.53 -2.53 -14.76
CA TYR A 6 -1.61 -3.25 -15.41
C TYR A 6 -1.38 -4.77 -15.38
N TYR A 7 -0.18 -5.21 -15.78
CA TYR A 7 0.16 -6.64 -15.75
C TYR A 7 0.14 -7.22 -14.35
N LYS A 8 0.76 -6.55 -13.37
CA LYS A 8 0.77 -6.98 -11.98
C LYS A 8 -0.65 -7.06 -11.39
N ASN A 9 -1.50 -6.07 -11.69
CA ASN A 9 -2.90 -6.10 -11.25
C ASN A 9 -3.77 -7.17 -11.95
N SER A 10 -3.26 -7.74 -13.04
CA SER A 10 -3.88 -8.85 -13.76
C SER A 10 -3.36 -10.23 -13.33
N GLY A 11 -2.45 -10.27 -12.36
CA GLY A 11 -1.90 -11.50 -11.77
C GLY A 11 -0.49 -11.84 -12.22
N TYR A 12 0.12 -11.09 -13.12
CA TYR A 12 1.48 -11.35 -13.59
C TYR A 12 2.52 -10.72 -12.65
N TYR A 13 2.77 -11.41 -11.54
CA TYR A 13 3.57 -10.91 -10.42
C TYR A 13 4.99 -10.52 -10.81
N PHE A 14 5.64 -11.35 -11.62
CA PHE A 14 7.02 -11.15 -12.10
C PHE A 14 7.10 -10.45 -13.46
N ALA A 15 6.02 -9.80 -13.91
CA ALA A 15 6.06 -9.09 -15.18
C ALA A 15 7.16 -8.01 -15.18
N ILE A 16 7.97 -8.02 -16.23
CA ILE A 16 9.04 -7.05 -16.47
C ILE A 16 8.96 -6.48 -17.88
N VAL A 17 9.42 -5.26 -18.05
CA VAL A 17 9.73 -4.70 -19.39
C VAL A 17 11.19 -5.03 -19.67
N GLU A 18 11.44 -5.93 -20.62
CA GLU A 18 12.79 -6.36 -20.99
C GLU A 18 13.54 -5.23 -21.70
N ASN A 19 12.85 -4.56 -22.61
CA ASN A 19 13.39 -3.40 -23.32
C ASN A 19 12.27 -2.52 -23.88
N SER A 20 12.62 -1.29 -24.24
CA SER A 20 11.75 -0.39 -24.98
C SER A 20 12.57 0.42 -25.97
N PHE A 21 12.02 0.66 -27.15
CA PHE A 21 12.67 1.45 -28.19
C PHE A 21 11.66 2.22 -29.04
N VAL A 22 12.18 3.17 -29.78
CA VAL A 22 11.41 4.02 -30.69
C VAL A 22 11.81 3.65 -32.11
N GLU A 23 10.83 3.40 -32.95
CA GLU A 23 10.96 3.22 -34.38
C GLU A 23 10.41 4.47 -35.07
N PHE A 24 11.26 5.18 -35.83
CA PHE A 24 10.86 6.30 -36.63
C PHE A 24 10.34 5.82 -37.97
N LEU A 25 9.20 6.33 -38.40
CA LEU A 25 8.54 5.97 -39.64
C LEU A 25 8.74 7.04 -40.71
N ASP A 26 8.75 6.65 -41.99
CA ASP A 26 9.00 7.54 -43.13
C ASP A 26 8.01 8.73 -43.25
N ASN A 27 6.83 8.61 -42.64
CA ASN A 27 5.80 9.65 -42.61
C ASN A 27 5.98 10.72 -41.54
N GLY A 28 7.15 10.75 -40.85
CA GLY A 28 7.45 11.69 -39.80
C GLY A 28 6.80 11.39 -38.44
N THR A 29 6.18 10.20 -38.30
CA THR A 29 5.66 9.72 -37.02
C THR A 29 6.64 8.74 -36.39
N PHE A 30 6.36 8.35 -35.15
CA PHE A 30 7.17 7.33 -34.46
C PHE A 30 6.27 6.30 -33.77
N LYS A 31 6.84 5.13 -33.54
CA LYS A 31 6.20 4.01 -32.87
C LYS A 31 7.00 3.66 -31.62
N LEU A 32 6.32 3.62 -30.49
CA LEU A 32 6.90 3.14 -29.20
C LEU A 32 6.65 1.65 -29.08
N ILE A 33 7.72 0.89 -28.89
CA ILE A 33 7.67 -0.56 -28.75
C ILE A 33 8.16 -0.92 -27.36
N PHE A 34 7.39 -1.74 -26.66
CA PHE A 34 7.74 -2.28 -25.36
C PHE A 34 7.70 -3.80 -25.43
N ASN A 35 8.83 -4.45 -25.19
CA ASN A 35 8.91 -5.89 -25.07
C ASN A 35 8.68 -6.27 -23.60
N ILE A 36 7.62 -7.01 -23.37
CA ILE A 36 7.17 -7.35 -22.02
C ILE A 36 7.24 -8.86 -21.84
N ASN A 37 7.98 -9.28 -20.82
CA ASN A 37 7.91 -10.64 -20.33
C ASN A 37 6.91 -10.67 -19.16
N ALA A 38 5.73 -11.18 -19.42
CA ALA A 38 4.67 -11.26 -18.42
C ALA A 38 4.89 -12.41 -17.42
N GLY A 39 5.60 -13.46 -17.84
CA GLY A 39 5.78 -14.66 -17.04
C GLY A 39 4.47 -15.41 -16.78
N LYS A 40 4.41 -16.12 -15.66
CA LYS A 40 3.24 -16.88 -15.23
C LYS A 40 2.27 -16.01 -14.42
N LYS A 41 1.01 -16.42 -14.42
CA LYS A 41 -0.03 -15.79 -13.62
C LYS A 41 -0.06 -16.38 -12.22
N TYR A 42 -0.11 -15.52 -11.21
CA TYR A 42 -0.12 -15.87 -9.79
C TYR A 42 -1.48 -15.57 -9.15
N PHE A 43 -1.81 -16.29 -8.09
CA PHE A 43 -3.09 -16.20 -7.40
C PHE A 43 -2.86 -16.06 -5.90
N PHE A 44 -3.73 -15.31 -5.24
CA PHE A 44 -3.76 -15.29 -3.78
C PHE A 44 -4.08 -16.68 -3.23
N ASN A 45 -3.35 -17.09 -2.19
CA ASN A 45 -3.55 -18.36 -1.52
C ASN A 45 -3.99 -18.14 -0.07
N ASN A 46 -3.08 -18.24 0.87
CA ASN A 46 -3.39 -18.09 2.28
C ASN A 46 -3.09 -16.68 2.75
N PHE A 47 -3.94 -16.20 3.65
CA PHE A 47 -3.73 -14.96 4.38
C PHE A 47 -3.53 -15.29 5.85
N ASN A 48 -2.49 -14.75 6.43
CA ASN A 48 -2.18 -14.92 7.83
C ASN A 48 -2.14 -13.54 8.50
N LEU A 49 -2.94 -13.35 9.55
CA LEU A 49 -2.92 -12.16 10.37
C LEU A 49 -2.36 -12.53 11.73
N ILE A 50 -1.15 -12.06 11.99
CA ILE A 50 -0.42 -12.22 13.24
C ILE A 50 -0.63 -10.95 14.06
N MET A 51 -1.08 -11.10 15.30
CA MET A 51 -1.32 -9.97 16.19
C MET A 51 -1.01 -10.36 17.64
N PRO A 52 -0.71 -9.41 18.54
CA PRO A 52 -0.58 -9.66 19.97
C PRO A 52 -1.84 -10.30 20.56
N GLU A 53 -1.68 -11.16 21.56
CA GLU A 53 -2.81 -11.84 22.23
C GLU A 53 -3.77 -10.87 22.93
N ALA A 54 -3.26 -9.70 23.33
CA ALA A 54 -4.05 -8.66 23.98
C ALA A 54 -5.07 -8.00 23.03
N TYR A 55 -4.93 -8.19 21.73
CA TYR A 55 -5.82 -7.57 20.75
C TYR A 55 -7.08 -8.40 20.52
N ASP A 56 -8.24 -7.73 20.57
CA ASP A 56 -9.51 -8.34 20.27
C ASP A 56 -9.62 -8.66 18.77
N ARG A 57 -9.65 -9.96 18.46
CA ARG A 57 -9.73 -10.45 17.08
C ARG A 57 -11.02 -10.02 16.35
N ASP A 58 -12.09 -9.79 17.08
CA ASP A 58 -13.37 -9.42 16.47
C ASP A 58 -13.29 -8.08 15.75
N LYS A 59 -12.44 -7.17 16.20
CA LYS A 59 -12.18 -5.87 15.56
C LYS A 59 -11.51 -5.99 14.20
N PHE A 60 -10.83 -7.10 13.93
CA PHE A 60 -10.13 -7.39 12.68
C PHE A 60 -10.95 -8.30 11.73
N THR A 61 -12.17 -8.66 12.09
CA THR A 61 -13.03 -9.57 11.30
C THR A 61 -13.25 -9.04 9.87
N SER A 62 -13.37 -7.73 9.69
CA SER A 62 -13.53 -7.11 8.37
C SER A 62 -12.31 -7.33 7.47
N ILE A 63 -11.09 -7.32 8.04
CA ILE A 63 -9.85 -7.60 7.33
C ILE A 63 -9.81 -9.06 6.93
N ILE A 64 -10.05 -9.96 7.88
CA ILE A 64 -10.08 -11.42 7.66
C ILE A 64 -11.06 -11.76 6.54
N SER A 65 -12.30 -11.26 6.62
CA SER A 65 -13.32 -11.51 5.59
C SER A 65 -12.97 -10.93 4.21
N SER A 66 -12.23 -9.82 4.17
CA SER A 66 -11.73 -9.24 2.93
C SER A 66 -10.63 -10.10 2.30
N PHE A 67 -9.78 -10.71 3.11
CA PHE A 67 -8.79 -11.68 2.64
C PHE A 67 -9.45 -12.94 2.07
N ASP A 68 -10.44 -13.48 2.75
CA ASP A 68 -11.18 -14.66 2.28
C ASP A 68 -11.79 -14.45 0.89
N LYS A 69 -12.28 -13.23 0.63
CA LYS A 69 -12.81 -12.85 -0.69
C LYS A 69 -11.74 -12.78 -1.79
N LEU A 70 -10.47 -12.62 -1.43
CA LEU A 70 -9.35 -12.59 -2.38
C LEU A 70 -8.76 -13.97 -2.66
N LYS A 71 -8.97 -14.94 -1.79
CA LYS A 71 -8.44 -16.30 -1.94
C LYS A 71 -8.78 -16.89 -3.31
N ASN A 72 -7.78 -17.50 -3.95
CA ASN A 72 -7.84 -18.05 -5.31
C ASN A 72 -8.14 -17.06 -6.44
N LYS A 73 -8.24 -15.77 -6.18
CA LYS A 73 -8.31 -14.75 -7.24
C LYS A 73 -6.92 -14.37 -7.72
N ALA A 74 -6.86 -13.90 -8.97
CA ALA A 74 -5.61 -13.40 -9.53
C ALA A 74 -4.99 -12.32 -8.63
N TYR A 75 -3.69 -12.43 -8.37
CA TYR A 75 -2.92 -11.46 -7.61
C TYR A 75 -3.12 -10.05 -8.17
N SER A 76 -3.19 -9.08 -7.29
CA SER A 76 -3.31 -7.68 -7.66
C SER A 76 -2.86 -6.80 -6.48
N PRO A 77 -1.77 -6.04 -6.64
CA PRO A 77 -1.34 -5.07 -5.64
C PRO A 77 -2.44 -4.10 -5.25
N LEU A 78 -3.25 -3.67 -6.22
CA LEU A 78 -4.36 -2.75 -5.98
C LEU A 78 -5.44 -3.36 -5.08
N LYS A 79 -5.75 -4.64 -5.23
CA LYS A 79 -6.69 -5.34 -4.35
C LYS A 79 -6.11 -5.55 -2.96
N LEU A 80 -4.83 -5.91 -2.87
CA LEU A 80 -4.13 -6.06 -1.60
C LEU A 80 -4.13 -4.73 -0.84
N ASN A 81 -3.74 -3.63 -1.48
CA ASN A 81 -3.74 -2.31 -0.86
C ASN A 81 -5.12 -1.88 -0.33
N LYS A 82 -6.21 -2.27 -1.00
CA LYS A 82 -7.56 -2.00 -0.48
C LYS A 82 -7.82 -2.71 0.86
N VAL A 83 -7.25 -3.88 1.06
CA VAL A 83 -7.36 -4.60 2.35
C VAL A 83 -6.43 -3.98 3.38
N LEU A 84 -5.18 -3.65 3.00
CA LEU A 84 -4.23 -2.99 3.90
C LEU A 84 -4.78 -1.65 4.42
N ASN A 85 -5.44 -0.86 3.57
CA ASN A 85 -6.06 0.40 3.96
C ASN A 85 -7.18 0.24 5.03
N GLN A 86 -7.69 -0.97 5.26
CA GLN A 86 -8.62 -1.21 6.37
C GLN A 86 -7.89 -1.22 7.72
N ILE A 87 -6.61 -1.56 7.74
CA ILE A 87 -5.76 -1.49 8.94
C ILE A 87 -5.63 -0.03 9.38
N ASP A 88 -5.45 0.90 8.42
CA ASP A 88 -5.37 2.33 8.70
C ASP A 88 -6.61 2.84 9.45
N ARG A 89 -7.79 2.31 9.06
CA ARG A 89 -9.05 2.69 9.73
C ARG A 89 -9.11 2.18 11.17
N ILE A 90 -8.58 0.98 11.41
CA ILE A 90 -8.52 0.41 12.77
C ILE A 90 -7.50 1.18 13.60
N ALA A 91 -6.38 1.58 13.02
CA ALA A 91 -5.35 2.39 13.69
C ALA A 91 -5.87 3.77 14.14
N LEU A 92 -6.95 4.29 13.54
CA LEU A 92 -7.62 5.51 14.00
C LEU A 92 -8.39 5.32 15.33
N LEU A 93 -8.66 4.08 15.74
CA LEU A 93 -9.29 3.81 17.03
C LEU A 93 -8.28 4.05 18.15
N LYS A 94 -8.70 4.76 19.22
CA LYS A 94 -7.81 5.15 20.33
C LYS A 94 -7.06 3.99 20.97
N GLU A 95 -7.63 2.82 21.00
CA GLU A 95 -7.05 1.60 21.59
C GLU A 95 -5.90 1.01 20.76
N PHE A 96 -5.74 1.44 19.50
CA PHE A 96 -4.69 0.96 18.59
C PHE A 96 -3.74 2.07 18.12
N GLN A 97 -3.65 3.18 18.85
CA GLN A 97 -2.82 4.33 18.44
C GLN A 97 -1.31 4.01 18.36
N PHE A 98 -0.85 2.99 19.06
CA PHE A 98 0.55 2.53 19.04
C PHE A 98 0.68 1.19 18.33
N ILE A 99 0.18 1.09 17.10
CA ILE A 99 0.26 -0.11 16.28
C ILE A 99 1.15 0.12 15.06
N ASN A 100 2.04 -0.81 14.82
CA ASN A 100 2.76 -0.92 13.56
C ASN A 100 2.25 -2.11 12.77
N SER A 101 2.16 -1.96 11.46
CA SER A 101 1.83 -3.07 10.56
C SER A 101 2.94 -3.30 9.56
N SER A 102 3.30 -4.55 9.39
CA SER A 102 4.16 -4.99 8.29
C SER A 102 3.46 -6.10 7.51
N PHE A 103 3.76 -6.22 6.21
CA PHE A 103 3.24 -7.32 5.40
C PHE A 103 4.37 -7.95 4.58
N GLU A 104 4.23 -9.22 4.34
CA GLU A 104 5.16 -10.03 3.57
C GLU A 104 4.39 -10.83 2.51
N GLU A 105 4.96 -10.87 1.31
CA GLU A 105 4.47 -11.66 0.19
C GLU A 105 5.38 -12.87 -0.02
N ILE A 106 4.87 -14.06 0.22
CA ILE A 106 5.63 -15.30 0.10
C ILE A 106 5.13 -16.05 -1.15
N VAL A 107 5.97 -16.08 -2.17
CA VAL A 107 5.70 -16.86 -3.39
C VAL A 107 5.90 -18.33 -3.08
N THR A 108 4.89 -19.13 -3.35
CA THR A 108 4.92 -20.58 -3.17
C THR A 108 4.90 -21.29 -4.50
N ASP A 109 5.20 -22.59 -4.47
CA ASP A 109 5.02 -23.47 -5.63
C ASP A 109 3.58 -23.38 -6.16
N ASN A 110 3.35 -23.81 -7.39
CA ASN A 110 2.04 -23.75 -8.04
C ASN A 110 1.50 -22.35 -8.35
N ASN A 111 2.37 -21.34 -8.49
CA ASN A 111 2.02 -19.97 -8.83
C ASN A 111 1.04 -19.32 -7.83
N LYS A 112 1.26 -19.56 -6.57
CA LYS A 112 0.44 -18.98 -5.49
C LYS A 112 1.27 -18.04 -4.62
N ILE A 113 0.60 -17.06 -4.01
CA ILE A 113 1.20 -16.07 -3.12
C ILE A 113 0.45 -16.11 -1.79
N ASN A 114 1.19 -16.39 -0.72
CA ASN A 114 0.71 -16.22 0.64
C ASN A 114 1.00 -14.79 1.08
N ILE A 115 0.04 -14.19 1.77
CA ILE A 115 0.20 -12.87 2.39
C ILE A 115 0.20 -13.06 3.90
N SER A 116 1.23 -12.56 4.55
CA SER A 116 1.31 -12.50 6.00
C SER A 116 1.32 -11.04 6.43
N ILE A 117 0.40 -10.67 7.32
CA ILE A 117 0.35 -9.35 7.92
C ILE A 117 0.66 -9.53 9.39
N LYS A 118 1.61 -8.76 9.89
CA LYS A 118 2.00 -8.73 11.29
C LYS A 118 1.64 -7.38 11.88
N LEU A 119 0.84 -7.40 12.92
CA LEU A 119 0.52 -6.25 13.75
C LEU A 119 1.32 -6.36 15.03
N GLU A 120 2.01 -5.31 15.42
CA GLU A 120 2.85 -5.27 16.60
C GLU A 120 2.58 -3.99 17.37
N ASP A 121 2.72 -4.06 18.69
CA ASP A 121 2.77 -2.87 19.50
C ASP A 121 4.03 -2.08 19.16
N SER A 122 3.89 -0.76 19.06
CA SER A 122 5.02 0.15 18.93
C SER A 122 5.25 0.92 20.23
N ASP A 123 6.45 1.47 20.39
CA ASP A 123 6.74 2.34 21.50
C ASP A 123 5.79 3.55 21.51
N ALA A 124 5.45 4.01 22.72
CA ALA A 124 4.57 5.15 22.91
C ALA A 124 5.33 6.46 22.67
N TYR A 125 5.46 6.86 21.42
CA TYR A 125 5.96 8.17 21.02
C TYR A 125 4.81 9.12 20.73
N TYR A 126 5.04 10.41 20.99
CA TYR A 126 4.08 11.46 20.68
C TYR A 126 4.71 12.48 19.74
N VAL A 127 3.89 13.07 18.88
CA VAL A 127 4.33 14.13 17.97
C VAL A 127 4.56 15.39 18.77
N GLU A 128 5.82 15.78 18.95
CA GLU A 128 6.17 17.02 19.67
C GLU A 128 5.89 18.25 18.83
N LYS A 129 6.33 18.23 17.56
CA LYS A 129 6.21 19.36 16.66
C LYS A 129 6.17 18.94 15.19
N ILE A 130 5.35 19.64 14.41
CA ILE A 130 5.28 19.49 12.95
C ILE A 130 5.83 20.77 12.30
N ASN A 131 6.98 20.67 11.64
CA ASN A 131 7.56 21.77 10.87
C ASN A 131 7.21 21.59 9.38
N ILE A 132 6.62 22.62 8.79
CA ILE A 132 6.30 22.66 7.36
C ILE A 132 7.31 23.61 6.70
N LEU A 133 8.04 23.11 5.71
CA LEU A 133 9.09 23.85 5.02
C LEU A 133 8.87 23.75 3.50
N GLY A 134 9.19 24.82 2.78
CA GLY A 134 9.12 24.84 1.32
C GLY A 134 7.76 25.22 0.74
N ASN A 135 6.80 25.59 1.56
CA ASN A 135 5.42 25.95 1.17
C ASN A 135 5.32 27.39 0.60
N GLN A 136 6.06 27.70 -0.47
CA GLN A 136 6.12 29.05 -1.05
C GLN A 136 4.78 29.57 -1.58
N TYR A 137 3.90 28.69 -2.03
CA TYR A 137 2.63 29.05 -2.69
C TYR A 137 1.39 28.60 -1.91
N THR A 138 1.56 27.76 -0.90
CA THR A 138 0.44 27.21 -0.11
C THR A 138 0.52 27.69 1.33
N LEU A 139 -0.58 28.17 1.87
CA LEU A 139 -0.65 28.56 3.29
C LEU A 139 -0.38 27.33 4.18
N GLU A 140 0.42 27.53 5.23
CA GLU A 140 0.75 26.46 6.18
C GLU A 140 -0.48 25.80 6.79
N GLU A 141 -1.50 26.61 7.10
CA GLU A 141 -2.77 26.12 7.68
C GLU A 141 -3.47 25.10 6.75
N VAL A 142 -3.44 25.31 5.43
CA VAL A 142 -4.03 24.39 4.45
C VAL A 142 -3.31 23.05 4.46
N ILE A 143 -1.98 23.07 4.59
CA ILE A 143 -1.16 21.86 4.68
C ILE A 143 -1.43 21.15 6.01
N ARG A 144 -1.43 21.87 7.14
CA ARG A 144 -1.73 21.31 8.47
C ARG A 144 -3.10 20.66 8.51
N ASN A 145 -4.13 21.30 8.00
CA ASN A 145 -5.50 20.75 7.95
C ASN A 145 -5.62 19.51 7.02
N SER A 146 -4.60 19.22 6.23
CA SER A 146 -4.54 18.03 5.39
C SER A 146 -3.82 16.86 6.05
N LEU A 147 -3.19 17.09 7.21
CA LEU A 147 -2.58 16.03 8.00
C LEU A 147 -3.64 15.29 8.81
N ILE A 148 -3.40 14.02 9.08
CA ILE A 148 -4.27 13.19 9.93
C ILE A 148 -3.75 13.20 11.37
N VAL A 149 -2.48 13.56 11.52
CA VAL A 149 -1.76 13.57 12.79
C VAL A 149 -1.44 15.01 13.18
N ASP A 150 -1.77 15.39 14.40
CA ASP A 150 -1.49 16.70 14.98
C ASP A 150 -0.37 16.66 16.04
N GLU A 151 0.12 17.84 16.43
CA GLU A 151 1.07 17.99 17.53
C GLU A 151 0.39 17.57 18.86
N GLY A 152 1.04 16.70 19.62
CA GLY A 152 0.50 16.08 20.83
C GLY A 152 -0.17 14.73 20.62
N ASP A 153 -0.43 14.34 19.37
CA ASP A 153 -0.98 13.02 19.06
C ASP A 153 0.04 11.89 19.28
N ALA A 154 -0.47 10.70 19.53
CA ALA A 154 0.34 9.50 19.53
C ALA A 154 0.93 9.26 18.12
N TYR A 155 2.24 9.09 18.04
CA TYR A 155 2.88 8.77 16.77
C TYR A 155 2.47 7.36 16.30
N ASN A 156 1.96 7.29 15.11
CA ASN A 156 1.60 6.05 14.44
C ASN A 156 2.09 6.08 12.99
N GLU A 157 2.97 5.16 12.64
CA GLU A 157 3.60 5.14 11.31
C GLU A 157 2.59 4.98 10.18
N ILE A 158 1.49 4.24 10.41
CA ILE A 158 0.42 4.05 9.43
C ILE A 158 -0.25 5.39 9.13
N LEU A 159 -0.63 6.13 10.18
CA LEU A 159 -1.28 7.43 10.05
C LEU A 159 -0.35 8.49 9.48
N PHE A 160 0.93 8.45 9.87
CA PHE A 160 1.96 9.32 9.31
C PHE A 160 2.12 9.10 7.81
N ASN A 161 2.30 7.86 7.37
CA ASN A 161 2.42 7.51 5.95
C ASN A 161 1.17 7.88 5.15
N LYS A 162 -0.01 7.77 5.76
CA LYS A 162 -1.26 8.21 5.14
C LYS A 162 -1.29 9.73 4.95
N SER A 163 -0.92 10.50 5.96
CA SER A 163 -0.77 11.97 5.86
C SER A 163 0.18 12.35 4.72
N LEU A 164 1.34 11.69 4.61
CA LEU A 164 2.29 11.93 3.52
C LEU A 164 1.70 11.63 2.13
N ASN A 165 0.94 10.55 2.00
CA ASN A 165 0.32 10.18 0.74
C ASN A 165 -0.77 11.18 0.34
N ASP A 166 -1.56 11.66 1.30
CA ASP A 166 -2.59 12.67 1.07
C ASP A 166 -1.98 14.01 0.62
N LEU A 167 -0.86 14.42 1.22
CA LEU A 167 -0.11 15.62 0.78
C LEU A 167 0.40 15.46 -0.66
N LYS A 168 1.05 14.33 -0.97
CA LYS A 168 1.54 14.03 -2.33
C LYS A 168 0.43 14.00 -3.36
N PHE A 169 -0.75 13.49 -3.00
CA PHE A 169 -1.91 13.43 -3.89
C PHE A 169 -2.46 14.82 -4.19
N ARG A 170 -2.42 15.74 -3.23
CA ARG A 170 -2.84 17.14 -3.38
C ARG A 170 -1.82 18.01 -4.13
N GLY A 171 -0.61 17.49 -4.36
CA GLY A 171 0.46 18.20 -5.08
C GLY A 171 1.28 19.14 -4.20
N PHE A 172 1.29 18.88 -2.89
CA PHE A 172 2.13 19.59 -1.92
C PHE A 172 3.50 18.93 -1.79
#